data_8502038db7c0bd754d2ab65b7dd01259
#
_entry.id   8502038db7c0bd754d2ab65b7dd01259
#
_cell.length_a   1.000
_cell.length_b   1.000
_cell.length_c   1.000
_cell.angle_alpha   90.00
_cell.angle_beta   90.00
_cell.angle_gamma   90.00
#
_symmetry.space_group_name_H-M   'P 1'
#
loop_
_entity.id
_entity.type
_entity.pdbx_description
1 polymer ?
#
loop_
_entity_poly.entity_id
_entity_poly.type
_entity_poly.pdbx_seq_one_letter_code
_entity_poly.pdbx_strand_id
1 'polypeptide(L)'
;MDRERLLDSLVKKIQAKEWQTIGIYGHGGSGKTTFAKALCERLDLMKVNLLETDPYVIGSPRGLVVPKDSPGQKVTACLSSAHELASLERDIQALQAGMDIRTIDQPWSPSHILSGSKPILIVEGMSVAFLPKSLFDQTICFYTDDHTELERRLSRDVAQRNREIDFIYRTHQIRREQYHQYYQPMEGEADILVNTSQDQFCIEKE
;
A
#
# COMPACT_ATOMS: atom_id res chain seq x y z
N MET A 1 2.47 -7.50 -20.79
CA MET A 1 1.52 -8.64 -20.93
C MET A 1 1.03 -9.10 -19.57
N ASP A 2 1.90 -9.24 -18.61
CA ASP A 2 1.51 -9.79 -17.29
C ASP A 2 0.59 -8.89 -16.46
N ARG A 3 0.75 -7.56 -16.55
CA ARG A 3 -0.11 -6.62 -15.82
C ARG A 3 -1.60 -6.75 -16.22
N GLU A 4 -1.87 -6.77 -17.51
CA GLU A 4 -3.23 -6.89 -18.04
C GLU A 4 -3.84 -8.26 -17.69
N ARG A 5 -3.03 -9.31 -17.84
CA ARG A 5 -3.42 -10.68 -17.45
C ARG A 5 -3.79 -10.75 -15.97
N LEU A 6 -3.00 -10.14 -15.08
CA LEU A 6 -3.28 -10.13 -13.66
C LEU A 6 -4.57 -9.34 -13.35
N LEU A 7 -4.74 -8.16 -13.93
CA LEU A 7 -5.96 -7.37 -13.77
C LEU A 7 -7.20 -8.15 -14.22
N ASP A 8 -7.14 -8.81 -15.38
CA ASP A 8 -8.27 -9.59 -15.89
C ASP A 8 -8.59 -10.81 -15.01
N SER A 9 -7.54 -11.47 -14.48
CA SER A 9 -7.71 -12.60 -13.56
C SER A 9 -8.42 -12.16 -12.27
N LEU A 10 -7.95 -11.05 -11.66
CA LEU A 10 -8.54 -10.48 -10.45
C LEU A 10 -10.01 -10.07 -10.67
N VAL A 11 -10.26 -9.33 -11.75
CA VAL A 11 -11.64 -8.90 -12.09
C VAL A 11 -12.55 -10.10 -12.24
N LYS A 12 -12.10 -11.16 -12.92
CA LYS A 12 -12.88 -12.40 -13.09
C LYS A 12 -13.22 -13.07 -11.76
N LYS A 13 -12.26 -13.19 -10.86
CA LYS A 13 -12.44 -13.78 -9.52
C LYS A 13 -13.39 -12.95 -8.65
N ILE A 14 -13.22 -11.62 -8.66
CA ILE A 14 -14.09 -10.70 -7.93
C ILE A 14 -15.53 -10.76 -8.47
N GLN A 15 -15.70 -10.75 -9.78
CA GLN A 15 -17.03 -10.84 -10.40
C GLN A 15 -17.70 -12.18 -10.14
N ALA A 16 -16.94 -13.27 -10.04
CA ALA A 16 -17.43 -14.58 -9.62
C ALA A 16 -17.76 -14.66 -8.12
N LYS A 17 -17.53 -13.57 -7.36
CA LYS A 17 -17.71 -13.48 -5.89
C LYS A 17 -16.82 -14.45 -5.10
N GLU A 18 -15.73 -14.89 -5.69
CA GLU A 18 -14.72 -15.70 -4.99
C GLU A 18 -13.91 -14.83 -4.02
N TRP A 19 -13.66 -13.57 -4.38
CA TRP A 19 -12.94 -12.58 -3.58
C TRP A 19 -13.73 -11.29 -3.44
N GLN A 20 -13.75 -10.71 -2.24
CA GLN A 20 -14.44 -9.46 -1.91
C GLN A 20 -13.48 -8.43 -1.30
N THR A 21 -12.48 -8.87 -0.53
CA THR A 21 -11.49 -7.99 0.09
C THR A 21 -10.09 -8.30 -0.42
N ILE A 22 -9.46 -7.32 -1.07
CA ILE A 22 -8.12 -7.46 -1.66
C ILE A 22 -7.16 -6.48 -0.98
N GLY A 23 -6.06 -7.02 -0.45
CA GLY A 23 -4.96 -6.23 0.09
C GLY A 23 -3.87 -6.00 -0.95
N ILE A 24 -3.50 -4.75 -1.22
CA ILE A 24 -2.42 -4.39 -2.15
C ILE A 24 -1.37 -3.58 -1.39
N TYR A 25 -0.17 -4.12 -1.29
CA TYR A 25 0.90 -3.47 -0.53
C TYR A 25 2.24 -3.45 -1.27
N GLY A 26 3.21 -2.78 -0.68
CA GLY A 26 4.55 -2.59 -1.21
C GLY A 26 5.12 -1.25 -0.83
N HIS A 27 6.42 -1.07 -0.99
CA HIS A 27 7.10 0.18 -0.63
C HIS A 27 6.74 1.35 -1.56
N GLY A 28 7.22 2.54 -1.23
CA GLY A 28 6.97 3.74 -2.03
C GLY A 28 7.62 3.62 -3.43
N GLY A 29 6.88 3.96 -4.49
CA GLY A 29 7.38 3.87 -5.87
C GLY A 29 7.25 2.49 -6.53
N SER A 30 6.74 1.46 -5.83
CA SER A 30 6.56 0.12 -6.37
C SER A 30 5.40 -0.04 -7.39
N GLY A 31 4.58 0.99 -7.60
CA GLY A 31 3.48 0.94 -8.59
C GLY A 31 2.13 0.43 -8.05
N LYS A 32 2.04 0.05 -6.77
CA LYS A 32 0.83 -0.48 -6.14
C LYS A 32 -0.41 0.43 -6.30
N THR A 33 -0.28 1.74 -6.08
CA THR A 33 -1.40 2.70 -6.19
C THR A 33 -1.91 2.80 -7.63
N THR A 34 -1.01 2.81 -8.61
CA THR A 34 -1.37 2.80 -10.03
C THR A 34 -2.11 1.53 -10.40
N PHE A 35 -1.70 0.39 -9.86
CA PHE A 35 -2.36 -0.88 -10.08
C PHE A 35 -3.74 -0.95 -9.40
N ALA A 36 -3.84 -0.52 -8.13
CA ALA A 36 -5.10 -0.50 -7.39
C ALA A 36 -6.16 0.36 -8.09
N LYS A 37 -5.77 1.55 -8.57
CA LYS A 37 -6.66 2.43 -9.34
C LYS A 37 -7.12 1.78 -10.65
N ALA A 38 -6.21 1.17 -11.39
CA ALA A 38 -6.56 0.46 -12.64
C ALA A 38 -7.49 -0.73 -12.37
N LEU A 39 -7.34 -1.44 -11.24
CA LEU A 39 -8.26 -2.48 -10.84
C LEU A 39 -9.65 -1.92 -10.52
N CYS A 40 -9.72 -0.82 -9.75
CA CYS A 40 -11.00 -0.14 -9.47
C CYS A 40 -11.71 0.34 -10.74
N GLU A 41 -10.96 0.88 -11.71
CA GLU A 41 -11.51 1.36 -12.99
C GLU A 41 -12.10 0.24 -13.84
N ARG A 42 -11.60 -1.00 -13.71
CA ARG A 42 -12.16 -2.18 -14.40
C ARG A 42 -13.36 -2.81 -13.68
N LEU A 43 -13.48 -2.49 -12.41
CA LEU A 43 -14.65 -2.85 -11.62
C LEU A 43 -15.67 -1.72 -11.70
N ASP A 44 -16.93 -2.04 -11.43
CA ASP A 44 -17.96 -1.01 -11.30
C ASP A 44 -17.72 -0.17 -10.04
N LEU A 45 -17.35 1.11 -10.23
CA LEU A 45 -17.06 2.04 -9.13
C LEU A 45 -18.20 2.19 -8.11
N MET A 46 -19.43 1.87 -8.52
CA MET A 46 -20.57 1.84 -7.60
C MET A 46 -20.54 0.63 -6.66
N LYS A 47 -19.72 -0.38 -6.95
CA LYS A 47 -19.61 -1.63 -6.19
C LYS A 47 -18.29 -1.79 -5.46
N VAL A 48 -17.32 -0.88 -5.65
CA VAL A 48 -15.99 -0.99 -5.05
C VAL A 48 -15.68 0.18 -4.13
N ASN A 49 -15.12 -0.11 -2.96
CA ASN A 49 -14.43 0.84 -2.10
C ASN A 49 -12.92 0.70 -2.32
N LEU A 50 -12.22 1.81 -2.44
CA LEU A 50 -10.76 1.88 -2.31
C LEU A 50 -10.42 2.56 -0.99
N LEU A 51 -9.88 1.80 -0.05
CA LEU A 51 -9.36 2.30 1.22
C LEU A 51 -7.84 2.47 1.11
N GLU A 52 -7.40 3.71 0.94
CA GLU A 52 -5.98 4.08 0.94
C GLU A 52 -5.47 4.14 2.39
N THR A 53 -4.31 3.52 2.67
CA THR A 53 -3.78 3.41 4.04
C THR A 53 -2.77 4.48 4.41
N ASP A 54 -2.35 5.33 3.49
CA ASP A 54 -1.42 6.43 3.79
C ASP A 54 -1.92 7.35 4.92
N PRO A 55 -3.23 7.66 5.08
CA PRO A 55 -3.74 8.43 6.21
C PRO A 55 -3.55 7.77 7.58
N TYR A 56 -3.34 6.45 7.63
CA TYR A 56 -3.08 5.71 8.86
C TYR A 56 -1.60 5.67 9.25
N VAL A 57 -0.71 6.24 8.42
CA VAL A 57 0.70 6.41 8.79
C VAL A 57 0.81 7.53 9.82
N ILE A 58 1.44 7.23 10.96
CA ILE A 58 1.66 8.19 12.04
C ILE A 58 2.62 9.27 11.56
N GLY A 59 2.10 10.50 11.48
CA GLY A 59 2.89 11.66 11.08
C GLY A 59 3.73 12.24 12.22
N SER A 60 4.74 13.05 11.88
CA SER A 60 5.38 13.98 12.81
C SER A 60 4.32 14.96 13.35
N PRO A 61 4.31 15.33 14.65
CA PRO A 61 5.41 15.25 15.61
C PRO A 61 5.30 14.07 16.61
N ARG A 62 4.51 13.06 16.34
CA ARG A 62 4.41 11.90 17.22
C ARG A 62 5.79 11.24 17.30
N GLY A 63 6.49 11.46 18.39
CA GLY A 63 7.84 10.99 18.63
C GLY A 63 7.86 9.45 18.75
N LEU A 64 8.04 8.78 17.62
CA LEU A 64 8.22 7.34 17.60
C LEU A 64 9.65 6.99 17.99
N VAL A 65 9.78 6.04 18.89
CA VAL A 65 11.08 5.52 19.30
C VAL A 65 11.60 4.60 18.20
N VAL A 66 12.78 4.91 17.70
CA VAL A 66 13.48 4.04 16.76
C VAL A 66 13.99 2.82 17.52
N PRO A 67 13.80 1.59 17.04
CA PRO A 67 14.44 0.41 17.62
C PRO A 67 15.96 0.61 17.75
N LYS A 68 16.55 0.08 18.82
CA LYS A 68 17.95 0.37 19.19
C LYS A 68 18.98 0.03 18.11
N ASP A 69 18.67 -0.96 17.30
CA ASP A 69 19.46 -1.50 16.19
C ASP A 69 18.92 -1.09 14.80
N SER A 70 17.97 -0.15 14.76
CA SER A 70 17.41 0.33 13.51
C SER A 70 18.38 1.28 12.80
N PRO A 71 18.55 1.15 11.48
CA PRO A 71 19.28 2.13 10.69
C PRO A 71 18.64 3.52 10.76
N GLY A 72 19.47 4.52 11.00
CA GLY A 72 19.04 5.91 11.08
C GLY A 72 18.26 6.24 12.36
N GLN A 73 17.94 7.51 12.52
CA GLN A 73 17.24 8.03 13.71
C GLN A 73 15.76 8.34 13.44
N LYS A 74 15.27 8.06 12.24
CA LYS A 74 13.90 8.35 11.84
C LYS A 74 13.13 7.06 11.59
N VAL A 75 12.01 6.88 12.28
CA VAL A 75 11.05 5.84 11.94
C VAL A 75 10.42 6.15 10.58
N THR A 76 10.50 5.21 9.64
CA THR A 76 9.82 5.31 8.35
C THR A 76 8.61 4.39 8.30
N ALA A 77 7.80 4.50 7.26
CA ALA A 77 6.65 3.61 7.05
C ALA A 77 7.05 2.14 6.79
N CYS A 78 8.34 1.79 6.80
CA CYS A 78 8.80 0.41 6.75
C CYS A 78 8.66 -0.33 8.10
N LEU A 79 8.41 0.39 9.20
CA LEU A 79 8.19 -0.19 10.51
C LEU A 79 6.69 -0.25 10.84
N SER A 80 6.22 -1.35 11.40
CA SER A 80 4.83 -1.52 11.84
C SER A 80 4.41 -0.46 12.86
N SER A 81 5.33 -0.03 13.74
CA SER A 81 5.10 1.04 14.73
C SER A 81 4.79 2.41 14.13
N ALA A 82 5.03 2.60 12.83
CA ALA A 82 4.70 3.84 12.12
C ALA A 82 3.23 3.93 11.70
N HIS A 83 2.41 2.94 12.03
CA HIS A 83 1.05 2.83 11.51
C HIS A 83 0.01 2.69 12.61
N GLU A 84 -1.15 3.29 12.43
CA GLU A 84 -2.35 3.12 13.28
C GLU A 84 -3.09 1.84 12.87
N LEU A 85 -2.44 0.68 13.07
CA LEU A 85 -2.94 -0.63 12.60
C LEU A 85 -4.29 -1.01 13.21
N ALA A 86 -4.48 -0.76 14.51
CA ALA A 86 -5.76 -1.08 15.18
C ALA A 86 -6.93 -0.27 14.61
N SER A 87 -6.71 0.99 14.24
CA SER A 87 -7.72 1.82 13.60
C SER A 87 -8.03 1.34 12.19
N LEU A 88 -7.00 0.97 11.43
CA LEU A 88 -7.17 0.45 10.07
C LEU A 88 -7.90 -0.90 10.06
N GLU A 89 -7.51 -1.82 10.95
CA GLU A 89 -8.19 -3.11 11.09
C GLU A 89 -9.67 -2.96 11.44
N ARG A 90 -10.01 -2.10 12.42
CA ARG A 90 -11.39 -1.77 12.77
C ARG A 90 -12.17 -1.25 11.56
N ASP A 91 -11.58 -0.36 10.76
CA ASP A 91 -12.27 0.26 9.64
C ASP A 91 -12.50 -0.75 8.50
N ILE A 92 -11.56 -1.66 8.25
CA ILE A 92 -11.73 -2.78 7.32
C ILE A 92 -12.88 -3.68 7.79
N GLN A 93 -12.87 -4.10 9.05
CA GLN A 93 -13.91 -4.96 9.62
C GLN A 93 -15.29 -4.29 9.60
N ALA A 94 -15.37 -2.99 9.84
CA ALA A 94 -16.61 -2.22 9.76
C ALA A 94 -17.20 -2.25 8.33
N LEU A 95 -16.37 -2.01 7.31
CA LEU A 95 -16.80 -2.10 5.91
C LEU A 95 -17.24 -3.51 5.53
N GLN A 96 -16.49 -4.54 5.97
CA GLN A 96 -16.85 -5.95 5.75
C GLN A 96 -18.17 -6.35 6.43
N ALA A 97 -18.49 -5.70 7.56
CA ALA A 97 -19.77 -5.88 8.26
C ALA A 97 -20.91 -5.02 7.69
N GLY A 98 -20.71 -4.33 6.58
CA GLY A 98 -21.74 -3.51 5.93
C GLY A 98 -21.93 -2.13 6.56
N MET A 99 -21.01 -1.67 7.39
CA MET A 99 -21.07 -0.35 8.04
C MET A 99 -20.32 0.70 7.21
N ASP A 100 -20.90 1.88 7.07
CA ASP A 100 -20.20 3.03 6.49
C ASP A 100 -19.12 3.54 7.45
N ILE A 101 -17.97 3.93 6.89
CA ILE A 101 -16.93 4.61 7.65
C ILE A 101 -16.61 5.97 7.08
N ARG A 102 -16.09 6.86 7.93
CA ARG A 102 -15.41 8.08 7.51
C ARG A 102 -13.90 7.84 7.62
N THR A 103 -13.18 8.04 6.52
CA THR A 103 -11.71 7.90 6.48
C THR A 103 -11.04 8.97 7.36
N ILE A 104 -9.78 8.73 7.74
CA ILE A 104 -9.00 9.68 8.52
C ILE A 104 -8.76 10.95 7.70
N ASP A 105 -8.98 12.12 8.33
CA ASP A 105 -8.67 13.41 7.75
C ASP A 105 -7.18 13.74 7.89
N GLN A 106 -6.54 14.07 6.79
CA GLN A 106 -5.14 14.50 6.75
C GLN A 106 -5.01 15.75 5.86
N PRO A 107 -4.06 16.64 6.09
CA PRO A 107 -3.88 17.84 5.27
C PRO A 107 -3.71 17.57 3.77
N TRP A 108 -3.24 16.39 3.41
CA TRP A 108 -3.04 15.96 2.02
C TRP A 108 -4.09 14.95 1.51
N SER A 109 -4.99 14.50 2.37
CA SER A 109 -6.05 13.52 2.06
C SER A 109 -7.29 13.82 2.90
N PRO A 110 -8.19 14.69 2.40
CA PRO A 110 -9.43 15.02 3.09
C PRO A 110 -10.29 13.78 3.35
N SER A 111 -10.92 13.72 4.52
CA SER A 111 -11.79 12.61 4.88
C SER A 111 -13.00 12.52 3.95
N HIS A 112 -13.40 11.29 3.64
CA HIS A 112 -14.59 10.98 2.86
C HIS A 112 -15.29 9.74 3.40
N ILE A 113 -16.50 9.48 2.93
CA ILE A 113 -17.28 8.31 3.36
C ILE A 113 -17.03 7.17 2.38
N LEU A 114 -16.71 6.00 2.92
CA LEU A 114 -16.75 4.71 2.23
C LEU A 114 -18.00 3.97 2.70
N SER A 115 -18.77 3.43 1.74
CA SER A 115 -20.04 2.80 2.06
C SER A 115 -19.91 1.30 2.25
N GLY A 116 -20.36 0.78 3.39
CA GLY A 116 -20.44 -0.65 3.67
C GLY A 116 -21.43 -1.39 2.78
N SER A 117 -22.29 -0.69 2.04
CA SER A 117 -23.19 -1.32 1.05
C SER A 117 -22.46 -1.80 -0.22
N LYS A 118 -21.22 -1.36 -0.46
CA LYS A 118 -20.42 -1.79 -1.60
C LYS A 118 -19.75 -3.13 -1.29
N PRO A 119 -19.98 -4.17 -2.11
CA PRO A 119 -19.54 -5.53 -1.78
C PRO A 119 -18.06 -5.79 -1.99
N ILE A 120 -17.31 -4.88 -2.62
CA ILE A 120 -15.91 -5.05 -2.95
C ILE A 120 -15.09 -4.02 -2.19
N LEU A 121 -14.06 -4.47 -1.48
CA LEU A 121 -13.11 -3.65 -0.75
C LEU A 121 -11.69 -3.88 -1.26
N ILE A 122 -11.05 -2.84 -1.79
CA ILE A 122 -9.62 -2.84 -2.09
C ILE A 122 -8.96 -1.97 -1.04
N VAL A 123 -8.00 -2.55 -0.31
CA VAL A 123 -7.18 -1.85 0.70
C VAL A 123 -5.79 -1.69 0.13
N GLU A 124 -5.33 -0.45 -0.04
CA GLU A 124 -4.05 -0.17 -0.69
C GLU A 124 -3.13 0.66 0.20
N GLY A 125 -1.89 0.21 0.36
CA GLY A 125 -0.80 0.96 0.97
C GLY A 125 0.13 0.11 1.83
N MET A 126 1.15 0.76 2.38
CA MET A 126 2.20 0.05 3.13
C MET A 126 1.67 -0.65 4.39
N SER A 127 0.66 -0.09 5.05
CA SER A 127 0.11 -0.64 6.30
C SER A 127 -0.48 -2.05 6.13
N VAL A 128 -0.94 -2.40 4.93
CA VAL A 128 -1.54 -3.71 4.63
C VAL A 128 -0.58 -4.86 4.95
N ALA A 129 0.73 -4.67 4.73
CA ALA A 129 1.75 -5.67 5.04
C ALA A 129 1.81 -6.10 6.50
N PHE A 130 1.32 -5.25 7.42
CA PHE A 130 1.38 -5.47 8.86
C PHE A 130 0.06 -5.93 9.46
N LEU A 131 -0.98 -6.08 8.65
CA LEU A 131 -2.29 -6.54 9.10
C LEU A 131 -2.41 -8.07 9.06
N PRO A 132 -3.30 -8.65 9.88
CA PRO A 132 -3.59 -10.08 9.78
C PRO A 132 -4.05 -10.46 8.37
N LYS A 133 -3.41 -11.47 7.78
CA LYS A 133 -3.75 -11.96 6.44
C LYS A 133 -5.21 -12.42 6.32
N SER A 134 -5.79 -12.88 7.43
CA SER A 134 -7.19 -13.30 7.50
C SER A 134 -8.23 -12.21 7.21
N LEU A 135 -7.81 -10.94 7.14
CA LEU A 135 -8.68 -9.84 6.71
C LEU A 135 -8.90 -9.79 5.19
N PHE A 136 -8.11 -10.52 4.43
CA PHE A 136 -8.07 -10.45 2.97
C PHE A 136 -8.34 -11.81 2.34
N ASP A 137 -9.12 -11.84 1.26
CA ASP A 137 -9.27 -13.03 0.42
C ASP A 137 -8.04 -13.23 -0.45
N GLN A 138 -7.38 -12.13 -0.83
CA GLN A 138 -6.17 -12.13 -1.65
C GLN A 138 -5.26 -10.97 -1.28
N THR A 139 -3.95 -11.22 -1.26
CA THR A 139 -2.94 -10.20 -1.02
C THR A 139 -1.94 -10.13 -2.17
N ILE A 140 -1.60 -8.90 -2.57
CA ILE A 140 -0.68 -8.65 -3.67
C ILE A 140 0.42 -7.70 -3.18
N CYS A 141 1.66 -8.16 -3.23
CA CYS A 141 2.81 -7.33 -2.89
C CYS A 141 3.52 -6.83 -4.16
N PHE A 142 3.77 -5.55 -4.19
CA PHE A 142 4.55 -4.87 -5.23
C PHE A 142 5.90 -4.44 -4.69
N TYR A 143 6.96 -4.79 -5.38
CA TYR A 143 8.28 -4.28 -5.05
C TYR A 143 9.06 -3.83 -6.29
N THR A 144 10.15 -3.13 -6.08
CA THR A 144 11.10 -2.73 -7.11
C THR A 144 12.50 -2.58 -6.51
N ASP A 145 13.52 -2.61 -7.35
CA ASP A 145 14.89 -2.39 -6.93
C ASP A 145 15.14 -0.95 -6.45
N ASP A 146 16.29 -0.73 -5.81
CA ASP A 146 16.68 0.55 -5.22
C ASP A 146 16.76 1.67 -6.25
N HIS A 147 17.32 1.38 -7.42
CA HIS A 147 17.51 2.35 -8.48
C HIS A 147 16.18 2.82 -9.03
N THR A 148 15.30 1.89 -9.39
CA THR A 148 13.96 2.21 -9.89
C THR A 148 13.11 2.96 -8.85
N GLU A 149 13.21 2.59 -7.55
CA GLU A 149 12.52 3.35 -6.50
C GLU A 149 13.02 4.79 -6.44
N LEU A 150 14.35 4.99 -6.45
CA LEU A 150 14.93 6.31 -6.36
C LEU A 150 14.53 7.18 -7.56
N GLU A 151 14.60 6.68 -8.78
CA GLU A 151 14.19 7.40 -9.99
C GLU A 151 12.73 7.83 -9.93
N ARG A 152 11.83 6.90 -9.59
CA ARG A 152 10.39 7.18 -9.47
C ARG A 152 10.09 8.18 -8.35
N ARG A 153 10.82 8.11 -7.24
CA ARG A 153 10.69 9.07 -6.15
C ARG A 153 11.22 10.45 -6.52
N LEU A 154 12.37 10.53 -7.19
CA LEU A 154 12.90 11.80 -7.70
C LEU A 154 11.88 12.46 -8.62
N SER A 155 11.39 11.75 -9.62
CA SER A 155 10.37 12.28 -10.55
C SER A 155 9.12 12.77 -9.82
N ARG A 156 8.55 11.95 -8.93
CA ARG A 156 7.30 12.29 -8.22
C ARG A 156 7.49 13.37 -7.15
N ASP A 157 8.48 13.22 -6.28
CA ASP A 157 8.59 14.04 -5.07
C ASP A 157 9.13 15.45 -5.40
N VAL A 158 9.92 15.60 -6.47
CA VAL A 158 10.31 16.92 -7.00
C VAL A 158 9.12 17.60 -7.67
N ALA A 159 8.45 16.89 -8.60
CA ALA A 159 7.38 17.49 -9.41
C ALA A 159 6.09 17.77 -8.61
N GLN A 160 5.71 16.88 -7.69
CA GLN A 160 4.41 16.95 -7.01
C GLN A 160 4.49 17.42 -5.55
N ARG A 161 5.64 17.25 -4.88
CA ARG A 161 5.81 17.54 -3.44
C ARG A 161 6.82 18.66 -3.17
N ASN A 162 7.39 19.22 -4.21
CA ASN A 162 8.38 20.30 -4.16
C ASN A 162 9.51 20.02 -3.15
N ARG A 163 10.01 18.77 -3.12
CA ARG A 163 11.08 18.35 -2.21
C ARG A 163 12.44 18.59 -2.85
N GLU A 164 13.40 18.99 -2.03
CA GLU A 164 14.79 19.14 -2.44
C GLU A 164 15.42 17.78 -2.78
N ILE A 165 16.20 17.75 -3.85
CA ILE A 165 16.84 16.53 -4.37
C ILE A 165 17.75 15.89 -3.31
N ASP A 166 18.58 16.69 -2.62
CA ASP A 166 19.47 16.21 -1.56
C ASP A 166 18.72 15.58 -0.37
N PHE A 167 17.52 16.11 -0.06
CA PHE A 167 16.67 15.53 0.95
C PHE A 167 16.15 14.15 0.51
N ILE A 168 15.81 13.98 -0.79
CA ILE A 168 15.34 12.71 -1.32
C ILE A 168 16.46 11.67 -1.23
N TYR A 169 17.68 11.99 -1.67
CA TYR A 169 18.83 11.07 -1.60
C TYR A 169 19.11 10.60 -0.16
N ARG A 170 19.24 11.54 0.78
CA ARG A 170 19.52 11.22 2.21
C ARG A 170 18.43 10.35 2.82
N THR A 171 17.17 10.66 2.55
CA THR A 171 16.05 9.89 3.11
C THR A 171 15.82 8.57 2.40
N HIS A 172 16.27 8.43 1.15
CA HIS A 172 16.17 7.19 0.40
C HIS A 172 17.04 6.10 1.03
N GLN A 173 18.32 6.38 1.30
CA GLN A 173 19.20 5.41 1.92
C GLN A 173 18.63 4.83 3.22
N ILE A 174 18.24 5.70 4.17
CA ILE A 174 17.63 5.27 5.44
C ILE A 174 16.40 4.40 5.22
N ARG A 175 15.56 4.76 4.23
CA ARG A 175 14.36 3.99 3.92
C ARG A 175 14.68 2.62 3.34
N ARG A 176 15.70 2.51 2.48
CA ARG A 176 16.11 1.23 1.91
C ARG A 176 16.70 0.30 2.95
N GLU A 177 17.53 0.81 3.86
CA GLU A 177 18.06 0.04 4.98
C GLU A 177 16.93 -0.49 5.87
N GLN A 178 15.96 0.37 6.25
CA GLN A 178 14.79 -0.05 7.03
C GLN A 178 13.84 -0.96 6.24
N TYR A 179 13.72 -0.76 4.93
CA TYR A 179 12.95 -1.65 4.07
C TYR A 179 13.53 -3.07 4.08
N HIS A 180 14.81 -3.23 3.85
CA HIS A 180 15.46 -4.55 3.86
C HIS A 180 15.33 -5.25 5.21
N GLN A 181 15.44 -4.49 6.30
CA GLN A 181 15.42 -5.05 7.64
C GLN A 181 14.00 -5.38 8.13
N TYR A 182 12.99 -4.55 7.84
CA TYR A 182 11.68 -4.64 8.47
C TYR A 182 10.51 -4.90 7.53
N TYR A 183 10.60 -4.49 6.28
CA TYR A 183 9.48 -4.57 5.35
C TYR A 183 9.63 -5.69 4.31
N GLN A 184 10.82 -5.86 3.77
CA GLN A 184 11.09 -6.89 2.77
C GLN A 184 10.71 -8.31 3.22
N PRO A 185 10.86 -8.72 4.49
CA PRO A 185 10.39 -10.02 4.93
C PRO A 185 8.90 -10.27 4.70
N MET A 186 8.07 -9.20 4.62
CA MET A 186 6.62 -9.30 4.36
C MET A 186 6.29 -9.64 2.91
N GLU A 187 7.22 -9.51 1.99
CA GLU A 187 7.02 -9.87 0.57
C GLU A 187 6.69 -11.35 0.39
N GLY A 188 7.36 -12.20 1.15
CA GLY A 188 7.14 -13.64 1.11
C GLY A 188 5.76 -14.09 1.58
N GLU A 189 5.09 -13.27 2.38
CA GLU A 189 3.75 -13.54 2.94
C GLU A 189 2.62 -13.25 1.93
N ALA A 190 2.89 -12.49 0.86
CA ALA A 190 1.89 -12.21 -0.17
C ALA A 190 1.46 -13.48 -0.91
N ASP A 191 0.21 -13.51 -1.37
CA ASP A 191 -0.26 -14.56 -2.27
C ASP A 191 0.30 -14.35 -3.68
N ILE A 192 0.35 -13.08 -4.11
CA ILE A 192 0.92 -12.69 -5.41
C ILE A 192 2.08 -11.72 -5.15
N LEU A 193 3.23 -12.00 -5.74
CA LEU A 193 4.40 -11.13 -5.68
C LEU A 193 4.72 -10.58 -7.07
N VAL A 194 4.78 -9.25 -7.16
CA VAL A 194 4.99 -8.52 -8.42
C VAL A 194 6.24 -7.65 -8.34
N ASN A 195 7.18 -7.93 -9.21
CA ASN A 195 8.37 -7.11 -9.45
C ASN A 195 8.09 -6.08 -10.54
N THR A 196 8.34 -4.80 -10.23
CA THR A 196 8.15 -3.69 -11.18
C THR A 196 9.43 -2.93 -11.47
N SER A 197 10.58 -3.54 -11.25
CA SER A 197 11.89 -2.94 -11.52
C SER A 197 12.07 -2.65 -13.01
N GLN A 198 12.79 -1.56 -13.35
CA GLN A 198 13.16 -1.21 -14.73
C GLN A 198 11.95 -1.15 -15.68
N ASP A 199 10.81 -0.62 -15.20
CA ASP A 199 9.55 -0.50 -15.94
C ASP A 199 9.00 -1.84 -16.49
N GLN A 200 9.48 -2.93 -15.98
CA GLN A 200 8.93 -4.26 -16.23
C GLN A 200 7.75 -4.52 -15.27
N PHE A 201 6.96 -5.53 -15.59
CA PHE A 201 5.92 -6.06 -14.71
C PHE A 201 6.02 -7.59 -14.75
N CYS A 202 6.58 -8.16 -13.71
CA CYS A 202 6.84 -9.58 -13.62
C CYS A 202 6.13 -10.17 -12.40
N ILE A 203 5.30 -11.19 -12.60
CA ILE A 203 4.69 -11.96 -11.53
C ILE A 203 5.66 -13.08 -11.17
N GLU A 204 6.19 -13.03 -9.94
CA GLU A 204 7.17 -14.01 -9.45
C GLU A 204 6.55 -15.10 -8.59
N LYS A 205 5.37 -14.82 -8.01
CA LYS A 205 4.56 -15.75 -7.22
C LYS A 205 3.09 -15.49 -7.50
N GLU A 206 2.32 -16.57 -7.73
CA GLU A 206 0.86 -16.56 -7.94
C GLU A 206 0.23 -17.81 -7.32
#